data_ec7e2d2c502615c75fec845580250880
#
_entry.id   ec7e2d2c502615c75fec845580250880
#
_cell.length_a   1.000
_cell.length_b   1.000
_cell.length_c   1.000
_cell.angle_alpha   90.00
_cell.angle_beta   90.00
_cell.angle_gamma   90.00
#
_symmetry.space_group_name_H-M   'P 1'
#
loop_
_entity.id
_entity.type
_entity.pdbx_description
1 polymer ?
#
loop_
_entity_poly.entity_id
_entity_poly.type
_entity_poly.pdbx_seq_one_letter_code
_entity_poly.pdbx_strand_id
1 'polypeptide(L)'
;SLADRERAAGELVYVEDNDNDIVKRLIEIACNYDLAAHDSRRLECYLVFNESTSLWLMQTIGVPNEILDKVDVFATTREDLLAKAVLLKLPNQDSLFPPLARTPILYDGESTVHLVIFGFSSQAEALAINASLIAHYPNYCRDVRLRTRITIIDDDVYECKDQLTQRYVHLFDNSYYRTIDLNDANPQCVLHCPQYEHRRKDFVDIEWEFVNGNIRNEAVRQKLEEWSVDSRQQLTIALCHDDQIKNYNEAFSMPLDVYNNDVTILCHTDQNEIIRMATSGAAFASVYPFGESLCDIGILRTIKRMAQRVNYIYNHCFSLAPDDPITAPSAIDEEKLEALWRNVG
;
A
#
# COMPACT_ATOMS: atom_id res chain seq x y z
N SER A 1 -17.70 1.06 -24.34
CA SER A 1 -16.46 0.99 -23.61
C SER A 1 -16.49 1.99 -22.45
N LEU A 2 -15.90 1.64 -21.33
CA LEU A 2 -15.76 2.53 -20.14
C LEU A 2 -14.89 3.76 -20.42
N ALA A 3 -14.21 3.81 -21.55
CA ALA A 3 -13.29 4.88 -21.96
C ALA A 3 -13.95 6.26 -22.18
N ASP A 4 -15.29 6.36 -22.16
CA ASP A 4 -16.01 7.60 -22.39
C ASP A 4 -16.70 8.16 -21.14
N ARG A 5 -16.44 7.60 -19.97
CA ARG A 5 -16.99 8.12 -18.72
C ARG A 5 -16.16 9.27 -18.18
N GLU A 6 -16.78 10.42 -18.36
CA GLU A 6 -16.58 11.67 -17.64
C GLU A 6 -15.48 12.60 -18.16
N ARG A 7 -15.83 13.30 -19.17
CA ARG A 7 -15.54 14.72 -19.26
C ARG A 7 -16.28 15.47 -18.13
N ALA A 8 -15.94 15.17 -16.91
CA ALA A 8 -16.31 16.03 -15.80
C ALA A 8 -15.30 17.18 -15.76
N ALA A 9 -15.71 18.37 -16.16
CA ALA A 9 -14.97 19.63 -16.07
C ALA A 9 -13.56 19.61 -16.72
N GLY A 10 -13.44 19.05 -17.90
CA GLY A 10 -12.43 19.47 -18.89
C GLY A 10 -11.02 18.92 -18.80
N GLU A 11 -10.60 18.10 -17.81
CA GLU A 11 -9.18 17.96 -17.56
C GLU A 11 -8.68 16.59 -17.10
N LEU A 12 -9.48 15.52 -17.18
CA LEU A 12 -9.07 14.19 -16.76
C LEU A 12 -9.52 13.12 -17.74
N VAL A 13 -8.60 12.23 -18.12
CA VAL A 13 -8.89 11.04 -18.92
C VAL A 13 -8.35 9.80 -18.22
N TYR A 14 -9.19 8.78 -18.16
CA TYR A 14 -8.85 7.47 -17.69
C TYR A 14 -8.71 6.51 -18.86
N VAL A 15 -7.58 5.81 -18.92
CA VAL A 15 -7.30 4.84 -19.97
C VAL A 15 -7.06 3.49 -19.34
N GLU A 16 -8.00 2.58 -19.54
CA GLU A 16 -7.90 1.18 -19.19
C GLU A 16 -8.25 0.38 -20.44
N ASP A 17 -7.29 -0.37 -20.95
CA ASP A 17 -7.45 -1.17 -22.17
C ASP A 17 -6.39 -2.30 -22.14
N ASN A 18 -6.25 -3.03 -23.23
CA ASN A 18 -5.08 -3.88 -23.44
C ASN A 18 -3.81 -3.02 -23.37
N ASP A 19 -2.78 -3.50 -22.67
CA ASP A 19 -1.54 -2.74 -22.41
C ASP A 19 -0.90 -2.16 -23.68
N ASN A 20 -0.97 -2.89 -24.81
CA ASN A 20 -0.46 -2.40 -26.08
C ASN A 20 -1.26 -1.22 -26.65
N ASP A 21 -2.50 -1.09 -26.29
CA ASP A 21 -3.40 -0.05 -26.78
C ASP A 21 -3.42 1.19 -25.87
N ILE A 22 -3.05 1.04 -24.60
CA ILE A 22 -2.94 2.15 -23.63
C ILE A 22 -2.00 3.24 -24.16
N VAL A 23 -0.81 2.87 -24.65
CA VAL A 23 0.17 3.83 -25.17
C VAL A 23 -0.32 4.51 -26.44
N LYS A 24 -0.96 3.77 -27.34
CA LYS A 24 -1.58 4.35 -28.57
C LYS A 24 -2.66 5.36 -28.20
N ARG A 25 -3.52 5.02 -27.27
CA ARG A 25 -4.58 5.91 -26.75
C ARG A 25 -4.01 7.18 -26.12
N LEU A 26 -2.94 7.08 -25.33
CA LEU A 26 -2.24 8.24 -24.79
C LEU A 26 -1.77 9.19 -25.91
N ILE A 27 -1.16 8.63 -26.97
CA ILE A 27 -0.69 9.41 -28.11
C ILE A 27 -1.87 10.10 -28.82
N GLU A 28 -2.95 9.36 -29.11
CA GLU A 28 -4.17 9.92 -29.73
C GLU A 28 -4.77 11.06 -28.90
N ILE A 29 -4.87 10.89 -27.58
CA ILE A 29 -5.36 11.92 -26.66
C ILE A 29 -4.49 13.16 -26.72
N ALA A 30 -3.16 13.01 -26.62
CA ALA A 30 -2.21 14.11 -26.65
C ALA A 30 -2.21 14.84 -28.01
N CYS A 31 -2.37 14.12 -29.12
CA CYS A 31 -2.49 14.72 -30.47
C CYS A 31 -3.74 15.57 -30.62
N ASN A 32 -4.85 15.14 -30.03
CA ASN A 32 -6.15 15.81 -30.14
C ASN A 32 -6.38 16.89 -29.07
N TYR A 33 -5.52 16.97 -28.05
CA TYR A 33 -5.67 17.95 -26.97
C TYR A 33 -5.09 19.31 -27.39
N ASP A 34 -5.93 20.34 -27.32
CA ASP A 34 -5.56 21.73 -27.60
C ASP A 34 -5.38 22.51 -26.29
N LEU A 35 -4.14 22.76 -25.93
CA LEU A 35 -3.77 23.54 -24.73
C LEU A 35 -4.35 24.95 -24.76
N ALA A 36 -4.43 25.59 -25.93
CA ALA A 36 -4.92 26.96 -26.04
C ALA A 36 -6.44 27.06 -25.75
N ALA A 37 -7.18 26.02 -26.08
CA ALA A 37 -8.61 25.92 -25.78
C ALA A 37 -8.90 25.69 -24.28
N HIS A 38 -7.89 25.30 -23.50
CA HIS A 38 -7.99 24.94 -22.07
C HIS A 38 -7.12 25.81 -21.16
N ASP A 39 -6.97 27.08 -21.44
CA ASP A 39 -6.19 28.05 -20.64
C ASP A 39 -4.75 27.60 -20.34
N SER A 40 -4.13 26.89 -21.28
CA SER A 40 -2.79 26.30 -21.16
C SER A 40 -2.64 25.28 -20.02
N ARG A 41 -3.73 24.68 -19.54
CA ARG A 41 -3.68 23.62 -18.54
C ARG A 41 -3.43 22.27 -19.21
N ARG A 42 -2.56 21.47 -18.60
CA ARG A 42 -2.30 20.11 -19.07
C ARG A 42 -3.45 19.20 -18.70
N LEU A 43 -3.70 18.21 -19.56
CA LEU A 43 -4.67 17.16 -19.32
C LEU A 43 -4.09 16.12 -18.37
N GLU A 44 -4.78 15.78 -17.29
CA GLU A 44 -4.40 14.65 -16.45
C GLU A 44 -4.82 13.32 -17.11
N CYS A 45 -3.85 12.45 -17.42
CA CYS A 45 -4.07 11.11 -17.97
C CYS A 45 -3.67 10.04 -16.96
N TYR A 46 -4.63 9.23 -16.54
CA TYR A 46 -4.43 8.09 -15.67
C TYR A 46 -4.44 6.81 -16.50
N LEU A 47 -3.30 6.12 -16.55
CA LEU A 47 -3.11 4.89 -17.30
C LEU A 47 -3.05 3.72 -16.34
N VAL A 48 -3.94 2.75 -16.51
CA VAL A 48 -3.97 1.55 -15.69
C VAL A 48 -3.59 0.34 -16.54
N PHE A 49 -2.42 -0.19 -16.27
CA PHE A 49 -1.87 -1.38 -16.93
C PHE A 49 -2.36 -2.65 -16.24
N ASN A 50 -2.53 -3.70 -17.04
CA ASN A 50 -2.83 -5.03 -16.52
C ASN A 50 -1.56 -5.75 -16.04
N GLU A 51 -0.42 -5.44 -16.70
CA GLU A 51 0.84 -6.11 -16.41
C GLU A 51 1.88 -5.13 -15.85
N SER A 52 2.45 -5.48 -14.71
CA SER A 52 3.51 -4.68 -14.08
C SER A 52 4.76 -4.53 -14.96
N THR A 53 5.04 -5.53 -15.82
CA THR A 53 6.14 -5.47 -16.80
C THR A 53 5.90 -4.39 -17.84
N SER A 54 4.67 -4.25 -18.34
CA SER A 54 4.28 -3.21 -19.29
C SER A 54 4.45 -1.81 -18.69
N LEU A 55 4.02 -1.65 -17.44
CA LEU A 55 4.22 -0.41 -16.67
C LEU A 55 5.72 -0.08 -16.52
N TRP A 56 6.53 -1.06 -16.11
CA TRP A 56 7.97 -0.89 -15.95
C TRP A 56 8.65 -0.50 -17.28
N LEU A 57 8.30 -1.13 -18.39
CA LEU A 57 8.81 -0.79 -19.72
C LEU A 57 8.46 0.65 -20.09
N MET A 58 7.22 1.06 -19.88
CA MET A 58 6.80 2.44 -20.13
C MET A 58 7.59 3.45 -19.28
N GLN A 59 7.80 3.15 -17.99
CA GLN A 59 8.59 4.01 -17.09
C GLN A 59 10.06 4.09 -17.50
N THR A 60 10.63 2.98 -18.01
CA THR A 60 12.04 2.90 -18.43
C THR A 60 12.28 3.63 -19.76
N ILE A 61 11.38 3.44 -20.74
CA ILE A 61 11.47 4.10 -22.05
C ILE A 61 11.16 5.61 -21.92
N GLY A 62 10.27 5.93 -20.99
CA GLY A 62 9.75 7.28 -20.78
C GLY A 62 8.67 7.66 -21.80
N VAL A 63 7.99 8.76 -21.50
CA VAL A 63 6.99 9.36 -22.39
C VAL A 63 7.65 10.50 -23.17
N PRO A 64 7.47 10.61 -24.51
CA PRO A 64 8.03 11.70 -25.30
C PRO A 64 7.65 13.09 -24.78
N ASN A 65 8.58 14.03 -24.78
CA ASN A 65 8.36 15.40 -24.28
C ASN A 65 7.19 16.10 -24.97
N GLU A 66 6.98 15.86 -26.28
CA GLU A 66 5.86 16.41 -27.04
C GLU A 66 4.48 16.01 -26.46
N ILE A 67 4.40 14.85 -25.82
CA ILE A 67 3.22 14.39 -25.09
C ILE A 67 3.17 15.07 -23.72
N LEU A 68 4.29 15.05 -22.98
CA LEU A 68 4.40 15.63 -21.63
C LEU A 68 4.17 17.14 -21.59
N ASP A 69 4.40 17.83 -22.71
CA ASP A 69 4.09 19.26 -22.85
C ASP A 69 2.58 19.53 -22.78
N LYS A 70 1.75 18.54 -23.12
CA LYS A 70 0.29 18.65 -23.18
C LYS A 70 -0.43 17.89 -22.09
N VAL A 71 0.18 16.83 -21.58
CA VAL A 71 -0.48 15.83 -20.73
C VAL A 71 0.38 15.51 -19.50
N ASP A 72 -0.22 15.52 -18.32
CA ASP A 72 0.37 14.96 -17.11
C ASP A 72 0.01 13.48 -17.02
N VAL A 73 1.00 12.59 -17.13
CA VAL A 73 0.78 11.14 -17.18
C VAL A 73 1.00 10.50 -15.81
N PHE A 74 -0.01 9.78 -15.34
CA PHE A 74 0.03 8.96 -14.12
C PHE A 74 -0.22 7.51 -14.49
N ALA A 75 0.79 6.67 -14.37
CA ALA A 75 0.73 5.27 -14.72
C ALA A 75 0.79 4.38 -13.47
N THR A 76 -0.05 3.36 -13.42
CA THR A 76 -0.16 2.40 -12.32
C THR A 76 -0.65 1.05 -12.84
N THR A 77 -0.62 0.01 -12.00
CA THR A 77 -1.35 -1.23 -12.29
C THR A 77 -2.67 -1.28 -11.52
N ARG A 78 -3.53 -2.22 -11.90
CA ARG A 78 -4.79 -2.47 -11.19
C ARG A 78 -4.53 -2.92 -9.76
N GLU A 79 -3.58 -3.84 -9.55
CA GLU A 79 -3.20 -4.36 -8.25
C GLU A 79 -2.63 -3.27 -7.33
N ASP A 80 -1.80 -2.40 -7.88
CA ASP A 80 -1.22 -1.27 -7.15
C ASP A 80 -2.30 -0.25 -6.73
N LEU A 81 -3.27 0.01 -7.62
CA LEU A 81 -4.41 0.87 -7.33
C LEU A 81 -5.29 0.28 -6.22
N LEU A 82 -5.57 -1.03 -6.29
CA LEU A 82 -6.35 -1.74 -5.29
C LEU A 82 -5.63 -1.81 -3.95
N ALA A 83 -4.32 -2.07 -3.94
CA ALA A 83 -3.51 -2.04 -2.74
C ALA A 83 -3.56 -0.68 -2.04
N LYS A 84 -3.39 0.41 -2.79
CA LYS A 84 -3.53 1.78 -2.26
C LYS A 84 -4.93 2.03 -1.70
N ALA A 85 -5.97 1.56 -2.40
CA ALA A 85 -7.35 1.72 -1.96
C ALA A 85 -7.60 1.06 -0.60
N VAL A 86 -7.22 -0.21 -0.46
CA VAL A 86 -7.47 -0.97 0.76
C VAL A 86 -6.60 -0.49 1.93
N LEU A 87 -5.37 -0.05 1.66
CA LEU A 87 -4.46 0.44 2.71
C LEU A 87 -4.82 1.84 3.24
N LEU A 88 -5.54 2.64 2.47
CA LEU A 88 -5.98 3.97 2.91
C LEU A 88 -7.28 3.92 3.69
N LYS A 89 -8.16 2.95 3.41
CA LYS A 89 -9.47 2.85 4.05
C LYS A 89 -9.95 1.41 4.07
N LEU A 90 -10.49 0.98 5.21
CA LEU A 90 -11.17 -0.32 5.29
C LEU A 90 -12.40 -0.34 4.36
N PRO A 91 -12.58 -1.41 3.56
CA PRO A 91 -13.76 -1.56 2.73
C PRO A 91 -15.04 -1.47 3.55
N ASN A 92 -15.99 -0.67 3.10
CA ASN A 92 -17.33 -0.53 3.70
C ASN A 92 -17.34 -0.04 5.17
N GLN A 93 -16.27 0.58 5.65
CA GLN A 93 -16.25 1.20 6.98
C GLN A 93 -15.83 2.67 6.92
N ASP A 94 -16.50 3.50 7.72
CA ASP A 94 -16.11 4.88 7.98
C ASP A 94 -15.06 4.95 9.11
N SER A 95 -14.05 4.10 9.03
CA SER A 95 -12.95 4.12 9.98
C SER A 95 -12.08 5.35 9.76
N LEU A 96 -11.72 6.04 10.83
CA LEU A 96 -10.75 7.13 10.81
C LEU A 96 -9.31 6.64 10.64
N PHE A 97 -9.09 5.35 10.87
CA PHE A 97 -7.76 4.75 10.87
C PHE A 97 -7.60 3.79 9.69
N PRO A 98 -6.42 3.79 9.05
CA PRO A 98 -6.11 2.82 8.01
C PRO A 98 -6.01 1.40 8.60
N PRO A 99 -6.16 0.35 7.79
CA PRO A 99 -6.18 -1.04 8.25
C PRO A 99 -4.89 -1.48 8.95
N LEU A 100 -3.74 -0.88 8.66
CA LEU A 100 -2.46 -1.27 9.25
C LEU A 100 -2.27 -0.73 10.67
N ALA A 101 -2.71 0.49 10.96
CA ALA A 101 -2.56 1.10 12.28
C ALA A 101 -3.92 1.62 12.78
N ARG A 102 -4.69 0.74 13.42
CA ARG A 102 -6.03 1.04 13.94
C ARG A 102 -6.02 2.03 15.11
N THR A 103 -4.91 2.13 15.80
CA THR A 103 -4.68 3.12 16.85
C THR A 103 -3.40 3.91 16.54
N PRO A 104 -3.33 5.20 16.91
CA PRO A 104 -2.13 6.00 16.68
C PRO A 104 -0.90 5.40 17.34
N ILE A 105 0.20 5.33 16.60
CA ILE A 105 1.51 4.94 17.12
C ILE A 105 2.32 6.22 17.36
N LEU A 106 2.48 6.58 18.61
CA LEU A 106 3.19 7.79 19.03
C LEU A 106 4.69 7.50 19.23
N TYR A 107 5.49 8.55 19.29
CA TYR A 107 6.95 8.46 19.48
C TYR A 107 7.36 7.66 20.73
N ASP A 108 6.62 7.80 21.81
CA ASP A 108 6.82 7.09 23.08
C ASP A 108 6.04 5.77 23.19
N GLY A 109 5.25 5.43 22.15
CA GLY A 109 4.48 4.19 22.09
C GLY A 109 5.36 2.94 21.92
N GLU A 110 4.85 1.79 22.38
CA GLU A 110 5.51 0.48 22.26
C GLU A 110 4.84 -0.42 21.20
N SER A 111 3.74 0.03 20.61
CA SER A 111 3.02 -0.73 19.60
C SER A 111 3.76 -0.76 18.27
N THR A 112 3.67 -1.89 17.57
CA THR A 112 4.19 -2.08 16.22
C THR A 112 3.09 -2.54 15.29
N VAL A 113 3.24 -2.29 13.99
CA VAL A 113 2.36 -2.83 12.96
C VAL A 113 2.92 -4.16 12.47
N HIS A 114 2.04 -5.13 12.31
CA HIS A 114 2.36 -6.41 11.72
C HIS A 114 1.32 -6.77 10.64
N LEU A 115 1.75 -6.78 9.38
CA LEU A 115 0.97 -7.24 8.24
C LEU A 115 1.39 -8.67 7.89
N VAL A 116 0.46 -9.60 7.94
CA VAL A 116 0.66 -11.00 7.52
C VAL A 116 -0.10 -11.24 6.23
N ILE A 117 0.58 -11.69 5.18
CA ILE A 117 0.00 -11.95 3.86
C ILE A 117 0.11 -13.44 3.57
N PHE A 118 -1.02 -14.08 3.29
CA PHE A 118 -1.09 -15.47 2.83
C PHE A 118 -1.22 -15.52 1.32
N GLY A 119 -0.38 -16.32 0.70
CA GLY A 119 -0.28 -16.44 -0.75
C GLY A 119 0.59 -15.34 -1.37
N PHE A 120 1.16 -15.65 -2.53
CA PHE A 120 1.99 -14.72 -3.28
C PHE A 120 1.47 -14.58 -4.71
N SER A 121 0.53 -13.66 -4.87
CA SER A 121 -0.01 -13.20 -6.16
C SER A 121 0.51 -11.80 -6.49
N SER A 122 0.21 -11.32 -7.68
CA SER A 122 0.48 -9.91 -8.04
C SER A 122 -0.19 -8.92 -7.08
N GLN A 123 -1.38 -9.27 -6.55
CA GLN A 123 -2.05 -8.46 -5.53
C GLN A 123 -1.33 -8.50 -4.18
N ALA A 124 -0.80 -9.66 -3.78
CA ALA A 124 0.02 -9.79 -2.57
C ALA A 124 1.29 -8.95 -2.66
N GLU A 125 1.99 -9.02 -3.81
CA GLU A 125 3.17 -8.20 -4.09
C GLU A 125 2.84 -6.70 -3.98
N ALA A 126 1.81 -6.25 -4.69
CA ALA A 126 1.40 -4.85 -4.67
C ALA A 126 1.03 -4.38 -3.25
N LEU A 127 0.29 -5.20 -2.48
CA LEU A 127 -0.09 -4.90 -1.11
C LEU A 127 1.13 -4.77 -0.19
N ALA A 128 2.06 -5.74 -0.27
CA ALA A 128 3.27 -5.75 0.55
C ALA A 128 4.16 -4.55 0.26
N ILE A 129 4.40 -4.23 -1.02
CA ILE A 129 5.23 -3.09 -1.42
C ILE A 129 4.58 -1.77 -1.01
N ASN A 130 3.28 -1.57 -1.26
CA ASN A 130 2.62 -0.34 -0.83
C ASN A 130 2.59 -0.19 0.69
N ALA A 131 2.38 -1.28 1.44
CA ALA A 131 2.47 -1.27 2.89
C ALA A 131 3.86 -0.85 3.38
N SER A 132 4.93 -1.35 2.75
CA SER A 132 6.30 -0.98 3.10
C SER A 132 6.64 0.48 2.84
N LEU A 133 5.91 1.14 1.93
CA LEU A 133 6.12 2.55 1.58
C LEU A 133 5.34 3.52 2.48
N ILE A 134 4.34 3.06 3.23
CA ILE A 134 3.48 3.92 4.05
C ILE A 134 3.54 3.63 5.55
N ALA A 135 3.97 2.43 5.95
CA ALA A 135 3.91 1.98 7.34
C ALA A 135 5.16 2.36 8.14
N HIS A 136 5.44 3.65 8.21
CA HIS A 136 6.55 4.24 8.96
C HIS A 136 6.02 4.96 10.19
N TYR A 137 6.54 4.61 11.38
CA TYR A 137 6.03 5.14 12.64
C TYR A 137 7.13 5.80 13.49
N PRO A 138 6.82 6.87 14.22
CA PRO A 138 7.83 7.69 14.91
C PRO A 138 8.54 6.98 16.05
N ASN A 139 7.95 5.96 16.67
CA ASN A 139 8.54 5.21 17.79
C ASN A 139 9.79 4.43 17.39
N TYR A 140 9.95 4.07 16.11
CA TYR A 140 11.18 3.48 15.59
C TYR A 140 12.41 4.37 15.82
N CYS A 141 12.26 5.69 15.75
CA CYS A 141 13.37 6.62 16.01
C CYS A 141 13.89 6.53 17.46
N ARG A 142 13.05 6.08 18.39
CA ARG A 142 13.41 5.84 19.79
C ARG A 142 14.02 4.46 19.98
N ASP A 143 13.42 3.45 19.39
CA ASP A 143 13.86 2.05 19.52
C ASP A 143 13.75 1.34 18.16
N VAL A 144 14.90 1.03 17.58
CA VAL A 144 15.01 0.35 16.27
C VAL A 144 14.40 -1.06 16.25
N ARG A 145 14.01 -1.62 17.39
CA ARG A 145 13.30 -2.90 17.46
C ARG A 145 11.81 -2.75 17.18
N LEU A 146 11.27 -1.52 17.24
CA LEU A 146 9.87 -1.21 16.98
C LEU A 146 9.65 -0.96 15.48
N ARG A 147 10.06 -1.93 14.65
CA ARG A 147 9.89 -1.91 13.20
C ARG A 147 8.51 -2.37 12.79
N THR A 148 8.02 -1.86 11.68
CA THR A 148 6.88 -2.48 10.99
C THR A 148 7.31 -3.84 10.44
N ARG A 149 6.49 -4.85 10.67
CA ARG A 149 6.75 -6.21 10.17
C ARG A 149 5.79 -6.55 9.05
N ILE A 150 6.33 -7.09 7.95
CA ILE A 150 5.56 -7.64 6.83
C ILE A 150 5.96 -9.11 6.69
N THR A 151 5.02 -10.01 6.97
CA THR A 151 5.23 -11.45 6.89
C THR A 151 4.49 -12.00 5.67
N ILE A 152 5.19 -12.69 4.77
CA ILE A 152 4.60 -13.42 3.64
C ILE A 152 4.66 -14.90 3.97
N ILE A 153 3.51 -15.56 3.95
CA ILE A 153 3.36 -17.00 4.22
C ILE A 153 2.91 -17.69 2.94
N ASP A 154 3.77 -18.54 2.39
CA ASP A 154 3.49 -19.29 1.18
C ASP A 154 4.26 -20.62 1.17
N ASP A 155 3.74 -21.63 0.48
CA ASP A 155 4.42 -22.93 0.33
C ASP A 155 5.68 -22.81 -0.56
N ASP A 156 5.71 -21.81 -1.48
CA ASP A 156 6.82 -21.49 -2.37
C ASP A 156 7.57 -20.22 -1.97
N VAL A 157 7.63 -19.92 -0.68
CA VAL A 157 8.13 -18.64 -0.13
C VAL A 157 9.56 -18.29 -0.53
N TYR A 158 10.40 -19.28 -0.83
CA TYR A 158 11.78 -19.05 -1.29
C TYR A 158 11.81 -18.38 -2.66
N GLU A 159 10.94 -18.83 -3.58
CA GLU A 159 10.77 -18.20 -4.89
C GLU A 159 10.20 -16.79 -4.74
N CYS A 160 9.19 -16.61 -3.90
CA CYS A 160 8.61 -15.30 -3.57
C CYS A 160 9.68 -14.33 -3.08
N LYS A 161 10.52 -14.75 -2.13
CA LYS A 161 11.62 -13.94 -1.61
C LYS A 161 12.61 -13.55 -2.71
N ASP A 162 13.03 -14.51 -3.53
CA ASP A 162 14.02 -14.27 -4.57
C ASP A 162 13.46 -13.31 -5.64
N GLN A 163 12.19 -13.47 -6.01
CA GLN A 163 11.50 -12.55 -6.93
C GLN A 163 11.46 -11.12 -6.37
N LEU A 164 11.02 -10.94 -5.12
CA LEU A 164 10.92 -9.62 -4.49
C LEU A 164 12.29 -8.97 -4.33
N THR A 165 13.29 -9.70 -3.81
CA THR A 165 14.62 -9.14 -3.56
C THR A 165 15.35 -8.77 -4.86
N GLN A 166 15.14 -9.50 -5.95
CA GLN A 166 15.70 -9.18 -7.26
C GLN A 166 14.99 -8.00 -7.92
N ARG A 167 13.68 -7.89 -7.76
CA ARG A 167 12.88 -6.83 -8.38
C ARG A 167 13.03 -5.50 -7.66
N TYR A 168 13.07 -5.51 -6.33
CA TYR A 168 13.12 -4.33 -5.46
C TYR A 168 14.45 -4.25 -4.70
N VAL A 169 15.58 -4.39 -5.42
CA VAL A 169 16.94 -4.44 -4.85
C VAL A 169 17.18 -3.34 -3.82
N HIS A 170 16.90 -2.08 -4.17
CA HIS A 170 17.15 -0.94 -3.27
C HIS A 170 16.28 -0.96 -2.00
N LEU A 171 15.06 -1.48 -2.09
CA LEU A 171 14.19 -1.64 -0.94
C LEU A 171 14.76 -2.69 0.02
N PHE A 172 15.17 -3.85 -0.51
CA PHE A 172 15.67 -4.95 0.30
C PHE A 172 17.10 -4.75 0.81
N ASP A 173 17.95 -4.06 0.06
CA ASP A 173 19.29 -3.63 0.55
C ASP A 173 19.17 -2.69 1.77
N ASN A 174 18.07 -1.96 1.89
CA ASN A 174 17.81 -1.00 2.96
C ASN A 174 16.75 -1.47 3.98
N SER A 175 16.32 -2.73 3.93
CA SER A 175 15.37 -3.32 4.86
C SER A 175 15.99 -4.48 5.63
N TYR A 176 15.35 -4.82 6.76
CA TYR A 176 15.63 -6.08 7.45
C TYR A 176 14.81 -7.19 6.80
N TYR A 177 15.38 -8.38 6.61
CA TYR A 177 14.59 -9.53 6.17
C TYR A 177 15.16 -10.86 6.65
N ARG A 178 14.28 -11.86 6.81
CA ARG A 178 14.63 -13.24 7.17
C ARG A 178 13.68 -14.23 6.53
N THR A 179 14.16 -15.48 6.42
CA THR A 179 13.33 -16.62 6.01
C THR A 179 13.17 -17.56 7.18
N ILE A 180 11.97 -18.07 7.39
CA ILE A 180 11.63 -19.00 8.46
C ILE A 180 10.98 -20.22 7.84
N ASP A 181 11.57 -21.39 8.02
CA ASP A 181 10.95 -22.66 7.65
C ASP A 181 10.34 -23.31 8.88
N LEU A 182 9.02 -23.23 9.01
CA LEU A 182 8.29 -23.83 10.13
C LEU A 182 8.15 -25.34 10.01
N ASN A 183 8.52 -25.94 8.88
CA ASN A 183 8.56 -27.39 8.71
C ASN A 183 9.89 -27.98 9.21
N ASP A 184 10.90 -27.15 9.47
CA ASP A 184 12.17 -27.59 10.06
C ASP A 184 12.06 -27.64 11.59
N ALA A 185 12.46 -28.76 12.18
CA ALA A 185 12.49 -28.92 13.65
C ALA A 185 13.45 -27.95 14.37
N ASN A 186 14.43 -27.38 13.65
CA ASN A 186 15.37 -26.38 14.14
C ASN A 186 15.58 -25.27 13.10
N PRO A 187 14.58 -24.41 12.87
CA PRO A 187 14.65 -23.39 11.84
C PRO A 187 15.82 -22.43 12.11
N GLN A 188 16.80 -22.43 11.22
CA GLN A 188 17.86 -21.43 11.24
C GLN A 188 17.31 -20.15 10.63
N CYS A 189 17.11 -19.15 11.48
CA CYS A 189 16.62 -17.84 11.07
C CYS A 189 17.79 -16.84 11.13
N VAL A 190 18.35 -16.51 9.96
CA VAL A 190 19.37 -15.45 9.86
C VAL A 190 18.69 -14.16 9.42
N LEU A 191 18.77 -13.15 10.28
CA LEU A 191 18.27 -11.83 9.95
C LEU A 191 19.30 -11.10 9.08
N HIS A 192 18.92 -10.76 7.86
CA HIS A 192 19.67 -9.83 7.04
C HIS A 192 19.44 -8.42 7.55
N CYS A 193 20.53 -7.66 7.75
CA CYS A 193 20.49 -6.27 8.17
C CYS A 193 20.80 -5.34 7.01
N PRO A 194 20.23 -4.13 6.99
CA PRO A 194 20.53 -3.15 5.95
C PRO A 194 22.03 -2.85 5.85
N GLN A 195 22.53 -2.64 4.64
CA GLN A 195 23.96 -2.33 4.41
C GLN A 195 24.42 -1.08 5.16
N TYR A 196 23.52 -0.15 5.41
CA TYR A 196 23.77 1.15 6.00
C TYR A 196 23.17 1.29 7.40
N GLU A 197 23.11 0.20 8.18
CA GLU A 197 22.51 0.20 9.53
C GLU A 197 23.04 1.32 10.43
N HIS A 198 24.30 1.73 10.26
CA HIS A 198 24.88 2.86 11.00
C HIS A 198 24.45 4.24 10.50
N ARG A 199 23.86 4.32 9.30
CA ARG A 199 23.38 5.55 8.69
C ARG A 199 21.86 5.60 8.76
N ARG A 200 21.32 5.84 9.95
CA ARG A 200 19.85 5.85 10.24
C ARG A 200 18.97 6.63 9.25
N LYS A 201 19.57 7.42 8.35
CA LYS A 201 18.83 8.20 7.35
C LYS A 201 18.60 7.46 6.04
N ASP A 202 19.26 6.35 5.82
CA ASP A 202 19.39 5.73 4.50
C ASP A 202 18.71 4.36 4.39
N PHE A 203 18.06 3.85 5.45
CA PHE A 203 17.39 2.56 5.42
C PHE A 203 15.92 2.65 5.84
N VAL A 204 15.16 1.64 5.43
CA VAL A 204 13.73 1.51 5.66
C VAL A 204 13.50 0.75 6.98
N ASP A 205 12.63 1.27 7.84
CA ASP A 205 12.26 0.70 9.15
C ASP A 205 11.26 -0.47 9.02
N ILE A 206 11.46 -1.30 8.00
CA ILE A 206 10.62 -2.45 7.68
C ILE A 206 11.43 -3.74 7.92
N GLU A 207 10.77 -4.71 8.56
CA GLU A 207 11.27 -6.07 8.71
C GLU A 207 10.37 -7.03 7.92
N TRP A 208 10.97 -7.71 6.93
CA TRP A 208 10.30 -8.72 6.14
C TRP A 208 10.54 -10.11 6.72
N GLU A 209 9.48 -10.89 6.81
CA GLU A 209 9.56 -12.31 7.15
C GLU A 209 8.98 -13.14 6.01
N PHE A 210 9.74 -14.09 5.54
CA PHE A 210 9.33 -15.06 4.52
C PHE A 210 9.17 -16.41 5.21
N VAL A 211 7.91 -16.86 5.36
CA VAL A 211 7.57 -18.06 6.13
C VAL A 211 7.11 -19.15 5.20
N ASN A 212 7.86 -20.28 5.18
CA ASN A 212 7.45 -21.46 4.44
C ASN A 212 6.32 -22.18 5.17
N GLY A 213 5.15 -22.25 4.54
CA GLY A 213 3.98 -22.90 5.10
C GLY A 213 2.66 -22.33 4.62
N ASN A 214 1.58 -22.82 5.20
CA ASN A 214 0.21 -22.39 4.90
C ASN A 214 -0.67 -22.46 6.14
N ILE A 215 -1.92 -22.02 6.06
CA ILE A 215 -2.88 -21.96 7.19
C ILE A 215 -3.20 -23.33 7.80
N ARG A 216 -2.97 -24.45 7.09
CA ARG A 216 -3.19 -25.81 7.58
C ARG A 216 -2.04 -26.32 8.42
N ASN A 217 -0.88 -25.67 8.35
CA ASN A 217 0.28 -26.00 9.17
C ASN A 217 0.02 -25.57 10.61
N GLU A 218 0.17 -26.53 11.55
CA GLU A 218 -0.06 -26.28 13.00
C GLU A 218 0.86 -25.20 13.54
N ALA A 219 2.12 -25.16 13.12
CA ALA A 219 3.07 -24.15 13.56
C ALA A 219 2.69 -22.74 13.06
N VAL A 220 2.12 -22.62 11.85
CA VAL A 220 1.58 -21.35 11.34
C VAL A 220 0.38 -20.91 12.17
N ARG A 221 -0.55 -21.83 12.47
CA ARG A 221 -1.74 -21.54 13.30
C ARG A 221 -1.34 -21.06 14.68
N GLN A 222 -0.40 -21.76 15.33
CA GLN A 222 0.12 -21.36 16.63
C GLN A 222 0.76 -19.97 16.59
N LYS A 223 1.49 -19.63 15.52
CA LYS A 223 2.05 -18.27 15.34
C LYS A 223 0.95 -17.22 15.20
N LEU A 224 -0.11 -17.50 14.45
CA LEU A 224 -1.25 -16.58 14.34
C LEU A 224 -1.93 -16.33 15.70
N GLU A 225 -2.11 -17.39 16.51
CA GLU A 225 -2.62 -17.26 17.87
C GLU A 225 -1.71 -16.39 18.73
N GLU A 226 -0.38 -16.67 18.75
CA GLU A 226 0.60 -15.89 19.48
C GLU A 226 0.57 -14.40 19.07
N TRP A 227 0.51 -14.11 17.77
CA TRP A 227 0.48 -12.74 17.26
C TRP A 227 -0.84 -12.03 17.54
N SER A 228 -1.96 -12.75 17.51
CA SER A 228 -3.29 -12.15 17.74
C SER A 228 -3.51 -11.70 19.17
N VAL A 229 -2.87 -12.36 20.15
CA VAL A 229 -3.00 -12.03 21.58
C VAL A 229 -1.93 -11.02 22.06
N ASP A 230 -0.89 -10.72 21.27
CA ASP A 230 0.12 -9.73 21.64
C ASP A 230 -0.44 -8.30 21.46
N SER A 231 -0.88 -7.71 22.55
CA SER A 231 -1.44 -6.35 22.57
C SER A 231 -0.49 -5.24 22.11
N ARG A 232 0.80 -5.53 21.98
CA ARG A 232 1.80 -4.58 21.42
C ARG A 232 1.85 -4.62 19.91
N GLN A 233 1.20 -5.59 19.27
CA GLN A 233 1.12 -5.70 17.82
C GLN A 233 -0.25 -5.27 17.32
N GLN A 234 -0.27 -4.38 16.35
CA GLN A 234 -1.47 -4.10 15.56
C GLN A 234 -1.43 -5.04 14.34
N LEU A 235 -2.03 -6.22 14.54
CA LEU A 235 -2.03 -7.29 13.54
C LEU A 235 -3.10 -7.06 12.47
N THR A 236 -2.70 -7.20 11.22
CA THR A 236 -3.59 -7.27 10.05
C THR A 236 -3.21 -8.50 9.23
N ILE A 237 -4.18 -9.28 8.83
CA ILE A 237 -3.99 -10.47 7.98
C ILE A 237 -4.60 -10.18 6.62
N ALA A 238 -3.88 -10.48 5.54
CA ALA A 238 -4.37 -10.36 4.17
C ALA A 238 -4.28 -11.71 3.46
N LEU A 239 -5.35 -12.11 2.81
CA LEU A 239 -5.45 -13.35 2.03
C LEU A 239 -5.42 -12.97 0.56
N CYS A 240 -4.34 -13.29 -0.11
CA CYS A 240 -4.02 -12.82 -1.46
C CYS A 240 -3.51 -13.93 -2.38
N HIS A 241 -4.08 -15.14 -2.28
CA HIS A 241 -3.85 -16.18 -3.28
C HIS A 241 -4.51 -15.78 -4.61
N ASP A 242 -4.00 -16.29 -5.73
CA ASP A 242 -4.65 -16.16 -7.04
C ASP A 242 -6.03 -16.82 -7.06
N ASP A 243 -6.20 -17.93 -6.34
CA ASP A 243 -7.50 -18.57 -6.14
C ASP A 243 -8.32 -17.83 -5.08
N GLN A 244 -9.27 -17.02 -5.54
CA GLN A 244 -10.19 -16.28 -4.66
C GLN A 244 -11.04 -17.18 -3.76
N ILE A 245 -11.37 -18.40 -4.19
CA ILE A 245 -12.11 -19.40 -3.37
C ILE A 245 -11.23 -19.80 -2.17
N LYS A 246 -9.93 -19.98 -2.39
CA LYS A 246 -8.99 -20.27 -1.31
C LYS A 246 -8.94 -19.12 -0.30
N ASN A 247 -8.93 -17.86 -0.77
CA ASN A 247 -8.90 -16.69 0.10
C ASN A 247 -10.06 -16.68 1.09
N TYR A 248 -11.30 -16.82 0.62
CA TYR A 248 -12.42 -16.78 1.55
C TYR A 248 -12.54 -18.06 2.40
N ASN A 249 -12.16 -19.24 1.89
CA ASN A 249 -12.13 -20.44 2.73
C ASN A 249 -11.14 -20.29 3.89
N GLU A 250 -9.98 -19.69 3.64
CA GLU A 250 -9.00 -19.40 4.67
C GLU A 250 -9.47 -18.29 5.61
N ALA A 251 -10.15 -17.25 5.08
CA ALA A 251 -10.71 -16.17 5.89
C ALA A 251 -11.70 -16.68 6.98
N PHE A 252 -12.42 -17.75 6.69
CA PHE A 252 -13.37 -18.35 7.63
C PHE A 252 -12.82 -19.57 8.39
N SER A 253 -11.53 -19.88 8.22
CA SER A 253 -10.84 -21.01 8.86
C SER A 253 -9.71 -20.59 9.79
N MET A 254 -9.61 -19.29 10.11
CA MET A 254 -8.60 -18.77 11.03
C MET A 254 -8.77 -19.33 12.44
N PRO A 255 -7.72 -19.36 13.26
CA PRO A 255 -7.83 -19.63 14.69
C PRO A 255 -8.84 -18.72 15.39
N LEU A 256 -9.55 -19.23 16.38
CA LEU A 256 -10.59 -18.46 17.09
C LEU A 256 -10.04 -17.19 17.74
N ASP A 257 -8.80 -17.20 18.21
CA ASP A 257 -8.17 -16.05 18.85
C ASP A 257 -8.00 -14.87 17.88
N VAL A 258 -7.85 -15.13 16.58
CA VAL A 258 -7.80 -14.08 15.54
C VAL A 258 -9.12 -13.30 15.49
N TYR A 259 -10.26 -13.99 15.54
CA TYR A 259 -11.58 -13.34 15.56
C TYR A 259 -11.89 -12.70 16.92
N ASN A 260 -11.54 -13.38 18.01
CA ASN A 260 -11.82 -12.91 19.38
C ASN A 260 -11.04 -11.62 19.73
N ASN A 261 -9.90 -11.38 19.09
CA ASN A 261 -9.09 -10.18 19.28
C ASN A 261 -9.31 -9.12 18.18
N ASP A 262 -10.41 -9.23 17.42
CA ASP A 262 -10.81 -8.28 16.37
C ASP A 262 -9.67 -7.95 15.37
N VAL A 263 -8.86 -8.96 15.03
CA VAL A 263 -7.80 -8.82 14.04
C VAL A 263 -8.41 -8.50 12.68
N THR A 264 -7.95 -7.45 12.02
CA THR A 264 -8.41 -7.10 10.68
C THR A 264 -7.98 -8.17 9.68
N ILE A 265 -8.94 -8.78 8.97
CA ILE A 265 -8.70 -9.78 7.93
C ILE A 265 -9.15 -9.20 6.59
N LEU A 266 -8.20 -8.93 5.71
CA LEU A 266 -8.42 -8.48 4.35
C LEU A 266 -8.51 -9.70 3.43
N CYS A 267 -9.61 -9.88 2.72
CA CYS A 267 -9.84 -11.04 1.86
C CYS A 267 -9.95 -10.57 0.40
N HIS A 268 -8.93 -10.88 -0.41
CA HIS A 268 -8.94 -10.55 -1.83
C HIS A 268 -9.95 -11.41 -2.59
N THR A 269 -11.02 -10.77 -3.06
CA THR A 269 -12.09 -11.43 -3.79
C THR A 269 -13.04 -10.44 -4.46
N ASP A 270 -13.54 -10.79 -5.65
CA ASP A 270 -14.61 -10.06 -6.33
C ASP A 270 -16.01 -10.54 -5.95
N GLN A 271 -16.10 -11.68 -5.23
CA GLN A 271 -17.37 -12.28 -4.79
C GLN A 271 -17.85 -11.64 -3.47
N ASN A 272 -18.07 -10.34 -3.49
CA ASN A 272 -18.36 -9.55 -2.29
C ASN A 272 -19.68 -9.93 -1.61
N GLU A 273 -20.71 -10.39 -2.35
CA GLU A 273 -22.05 -10.63 -1.78
C GLU A 273 -22.07 -11.79 -0.78
N ILE A 274 -21.38 -12.90 -1.10
CA ILE A 274 -21.34 -14.08 -0.20
C ILE A 274 -20.61 -13.70 1.09
N ILE A 275 -19.51 -12.99 0.98
CA ILE A 275 -18.73 -12.57 2.15
C ILE A 275 -19.49 -11.53 2.97
N ARG A 276 -20.17 -10.57 2.35
CA ARG A 276 -21.02 -9.61 3.03
C ARG A 276 -22.12 -10.30 3.85
N MET A 277 -22.72 -11.35 3.30
CA MET A 277 -23.70 -12.13 4.05
C MET A 277 -23.07 -12.84 5.26
N ALA A 278 -21.90 -13.45 5.09
CA ALA A 278 -21.18 -14.12 6.16
C ALA A 278 -20.69 -13.14 7.25
N THR A 279 -20.20 -11.98 6.87
CA THR A 279 -19.68 -10.94 7.77
C THR A 279 -20.76 -10.07 8.42
N SER A 280 -22.03 -10.19 7.98
CA SER A 280 -23.15 -9.55 8.68
C SER A 280 -23.40 -10.13 10.08
N GLY A 281 -22.86 -11.32 10.36
CA GLY A 281 -22.85 -11.92 11.68
C GLY A 281 -21.68 -11.44 12.55
N ALA A 282 -21.89 -11.32 13.87
CA ALA A 282 -20.86 -10.81 14.79
C ALA A 282 -19.56 -11.65 14.78
N ALA A 283 -19.62 -12.93 14.44
CA ALA A 283 -18.47 -13.84 14.49
C ALA A 283 -17.37 -13.51 13.46
N PHE A 284 -17.73 -12.88 12.33
CA PHE A 284 -16.80 -12.58 11.22
C PHE A 284 -16.79 -11.10 10.85
N ALA A 285 -17.14 -10.22 11.78
CA ALA A 285 -17.22 -8.78 11.55
C ALA A 285 -15.87 -8.15 11.19
N SER A 286 -14.76 -8.80 11.52
CA SER A 286 -13.39 -8.35 11.22
C SER A 286 -12.88 -8.79 9.83
N VAL A 287 -13.69 -9.50 9.04
CA VAL A 287 -13.34 -9.93 7.68
C VAL A 287 -13.85 -8.90 6.66
N TYR A 288 -12.93 -8.31 5.90
CA TYR A 288 -13.20 -7.26 4.93
C TYR A 288 -12.84 -7.73 3.52
N PRO A 289 -13.83 -7.98 2.65
CA PRO A 289 -13.56 -8.33 1.26
C PRO A 289 -13.06 -7.09 0.50
N PHE A 290 -12.05 -7.28 -0.34
CA PHE A 290 -11.57 -6.26 -1.26
C PHE A 290 -11.29 -6.86 -2.64
N GLY A 291 -11.61 -6.12 -3.69
CA GLY A 291 -11.51 -6.56 -5.07
C GLY A 291 -11.81 -5.41 -6.04
N GLU A 292 -12.10 -5.71 -7.29
CA GLU A 292 -12.27 -4.75 -8.38
C GLU A 292 -13.21 -3.58 -8.07
N SER A 293 -14.21 -3.78 -7.20
CA SER A 293 -15.15 -2.72 -6.80
C SER A 293 -14.49 -1.56 -6.03
N LEU A 294 -13.28 -1.73 -5.52
CA LEU A 294 -12.50 -0.69 -4.84
C LEU A 294 -11.53 0.04 -5.77
N CYS A 295 -11.35 -0.43 -7.00
CA CYS A 295 -10.50 0.24 -7.98
C CYS A 295 -11.14 1.56 -8.40
N ASP A 296 -10.78 2.63 -7.69
CA ASP A 296 -11.23 3.99 -7.96
C ASP A 296 -10.02 4.92 -8.17
N ILE A 297 -9.98 5.51 -9.33
CA ILE A 297 -8.98 6.53 -9.69
C ILE A 297 -9.01 7.76 -8.76
N GLY A 298 -10.14 8.03 -8.15
CA GLY A 298 -10.29 9.10 -7.16
C GLY A 298 -9.26 8.99 -6.04
N ILE A 299 -8.79 7.76 -5.75
CA ILE A 299 -7.76 7.52 -4.75
C ILE A 299 -6.40 8.11 -5.15
N LEU A 300 -6.00 7.98 -6.43
CA LEU A 300 -4.75 8.58 -6.94
C LEU A 300 -4.79 10.11 -6.87
N ARG A 301 -5.95 10.70 -7.20
CA ARG A 301 -6.16 12.14 -7.06
C ARG A 301 -6.08 12.58 -5.60
N THR A 302 -6.63 11.79 -4.70
CA THR A 302 -6.57 12.05 -3.26
C THR A 302 -5.12 11.99 -2.79
N ILE A 303 -4.36 10.96 -3.14
CA ILE A 303 -2.93 10.82 -2.81
C ILE A 303 -2.13 12.00 -3.38
N LYS A 304 -2.35 12.35 -4.67
CA LYS A 304 -1.68 13.49 -5.31
C LYS A 304 -1.95 14.80 -4.55
N ARG A 305 -3.21 15.08 -4.23
CA ARG A 305 -3.59 16.28 -3.47
C ARG A 305 -2.96 16.31 -2.08
N MET A 306 -2.96 15.17 -1.39
CA MET A 306 -2.29 15.06 -0.08
C MET A 306 -0.79 15.31 -0.19
N ALA A 307 -0.12 14.71 -1.17
CA ALA A 307 1.30 14.93 -1.42
C ALA A 307 1.63 16.39 -1.75
N GLN A 308 0.82 17.03 -2.59
CA GLN A 308 0.95 18.47 -2.90
C GLN A 308 0.80 19.35 -1.65
N ARG A 309 -0.18 19.04 -0.80
CA ARG A 309 -0.40 19.75 0.47
C ARG A 309 0.77 19.58 1.43
N VAL A 310 1.25 18.37 1.61
CA VAL A 310 2.44 18.09 2.45
C VAL A 310 3.65 18.84 1.92
N ASN A 311 3.91 18.80 0.61
CA ASN A 311 5.01 19.52 0.00
C ASN A 311 4.88 21.04 0.16
N TYR A 312 3.68 21.58 0.01
CA TYR A 312 3.41 23.01 0.25
C TYR A 312 3.69 23.39 1.72
N ILE A 313 3.16 22.63 2.67
CA ILE A 313 3.41 22.86 4.09
C ILE A 313 4.90 22.76 4.39
N TYR A 314 5.58 21.74 3.88
CA TYR A 314 7.03 21.57 4.06
C TYR A 314 7.79 22.79 3.56
N ASN A 315 7.55 23.23 2.34
CA ASN A 315 8.24 24.37 1.73
C ASN A 315 7.96 25.70 2.45
N HIS A 316 6.78 25.89 3.04
CA HIS A 316 6.41 27.11 3.72
C HIS A 316 6.72 27.14 5.21
N CYS A 317 6.74 25.96 5.86
CA CYS A 317 7.01 25.85 7.28
C CYS A 317 8.50 25.56 7.59
N PHE A 318 9.23 24.96 6.66
CA PHE A 318 10.62 24.52 6.86
C PHE A 318 11.63 25.23 5.95
N SER A 319 11.21 26.13 5.07
CA SER A 319 12.09 27.01 4.29
C SER A 319 12.53 28.28 5.07
N LEU A 320 12.39 28.24 6.39
CA LEU A 320 12.89 29.30 7.27
C LEU A 320 14.43 29.32 7.22
N ALA A 321 15.00 30.54 7.24
CA ALA A 321 16.43 30.72 7.27
C ALA A 321 17.08 29.94 8.43
N PRO A 322 18.33 29.47 8.30
CA PRO A 322 19.01 28.64 9.31
C PRO A 322 19.06 29.24 10.73
N ASP A 323 18.83 30.53 10.85
CA ASP A 323 18.91 31.29 12.09
C ASP A 323 17.54 31.56 12.78
N ASP A 324 16.43 31.15 12.17
CA ASP A 324 15.13 31.28 12.82
C ASP A 324 14.89 30.15 13.82
N PRO A 325 14.52 30.47 15.07
CA PRO A 325 14.20 29.42 16.03
C PRO A 325 13.03 28.57 15.49
N ILE A 326 13.24 27.27 15.42
CA ILE A 326 12.20 26.30 15.04
C ILE A 326 11.09 26.44 16.07
N THR A 327 10.06 27.19 15.74
CA THR A 327 8.81 27.19 16.50
C THR A 327 8.19 25.82 16.41
N ALA A 328 7.99 25.20 17.56
CA ALA A 328 7.37 23.87 17.64
C ALA A 328 6.05 23.83 16.84
N PRO A 329 5.66 22.70 16.25
CA PRO A 329 4.41 22.53 15.51
C PRO A 329 3.15 22.99 16.27
N SER A 330 3.20 23.06 17.60
CA SER A 330 2.15 23.60 18.47
C SER A 330 1.89 25.12 18.33
N ALA A 331 2.71 25.83 17.58
CA ALA A 331 2.54 27.27 17.33
C ALA A 331 2.03 27.57 15.89
N ILE A 332 1.69 26.55 15.12
CA ILE A 332 1.03 26.76 13.83
C ILE A 332 -0.42 27.15 14.13
N ASP A 333 -0.73 28.42 13.92
CA ASP A 333 -2.07 28.98 14.03
C ASP A 333 -3.01 28.18 13.11
N GLU A 334 -4.05 27.56 13.69
CA GLU A 334 -5.01 26.74 12.95
C GLU A 334 -5.67 27.54 11.81
N GLU A 335 -5.90 28.85 11.98
CA GLU A 335 -6.41 29.72 10.92
C GLU A 335 -5.42 29.85 9.74
N LYS A 336 -4.12 29.91 10.02
CA LYS A 336 -3.08 29.89 8.97
C LYS A 336 -3.02 28.56 8.27
N LEU A 337 -3.13 27.46 9.01
CA LEU A 337 -3.18 26.12 8.44
C LEU A 337 -4.41 25.98 7.51
N GLU A 338 -5.60 26.39 7.96
CA GLU A 338 -6.80 26.38 7.14
C GLU A 338 -6.69 27.30 5.92
N ALA A 339 -6.11 28.49 6.04
CA ALA A 339 -5.88 29.38 4.91
C ALA A 339 -4.91 28.77 3.89
N LEU A 340 -3.86 28.08 4.36
CA LEU A 340 -2.92 27.31 3.53
C LEU A 340 -3.63 26.12 2.86
N TRP A 341 -4.54 25.46 3.57
CA TRP A 341 -5.32 24.35 3.03
C TRP A 341 -6.31 24.80 1.93
N ARG A 342 -6.90 25.98 2.06
CA ARG A 342 -7.82 26.56 1.06
C ARG A 342 -7.10 27.02 -0.22
N ASN A 343 -5.84 27.47 -0.12
CA ASN A 343 -5.08 27.98 -1.28
C ASN A 343 -4.43 26.89 -2.13
N VAL A 344 -4.51 25.62 -1.75
CA VAL A 344 -3.98 24.46 -2.48
C VAL A 344 -5.11 23.63 -3.14
N GLY A 345 -6.35 24.14 -3.07
CA GLY A 345 -7.55 23.52 -3.65
C GLY A 345 -7.77 23.80 -5.11
#